data_8d42677ef6ac58eff27829758d00a1c3
#
_entry.id   8d42677ef6ac58eff27829758d00a1c3
#
_cell.length_a   1.000
_cell.length_b   1.000
_cell.length_c   1.000
_cell.angle_alpha   90.00
_cell.angle_beta   90.00
_cell.angle_gamma   90.00
#
_symmetry.space_group_name_H-M   'P 1'
#
loop_
_entity.id
_entity.type
_entity.pdbx_description
1 polymer ?
#
loop_
_entity_poly.entity_id
_entity_poly.type
_entity_poly.pdbx_seq_one_letter_code
_entity_poly.pdbx_strand_id
1 'polypeptide(L)'
;TLQQQDTQVTRARYQQISLQDTPYYHCISRCVRRAYLCGDDPFTGKNFDHRKQWLVTRIKQLAAQFSVEICAYAIMSNHYHLVLHVDTEKALAFSDEEVIKRWTALFPRNGILIETLRNNLKTKTAQRQLNRQIKLWRERLMDISWFMRCLNESVARQANREDDCTGRFWEGRFKSQALLDEKALITCMAYVDLNPLRAGMCESLDSSDFTSIQERLIIHAKKVKKRSYRQHRLLTRRSAKHLIGRQPSIKQSNLKSMGELQDFSGSTLPVTQHSYFELLESTC
;
A
#
# COMPACT_ATOMS: atom_id res chain seq x y z
N THR A 1 -42.79 11.66 4.41
CA THR A 1 -41.46 12.07 3.91
C THR A 1 -40.66 10.83 3.58
N LEU A 2 -40.70 10.49 2.29
CA LEU A 2 -39.92 9.36 1.72
C LEU A 2 -38.43 9.73 1.75
N GLN A 3 -37.65 9.02 2.54
CA GLN A 3 -36.19 9.03 2.45
C GLN A 3 -35.81 8.40 1.12
N GLN A 4 -35.32 9.20 0.18
CA GLN A 4 -34.62 8.70 -1.00
C GLN A 4 -33.37 7.95 -0.54
N GLN A 5 -33.42 6.63 -0.58
CA GLN A 5 -32.22 5.80 -0.56
C GLN A 5 -31.48 6.07 -1.87
N ASP A 6 -30.40 6.84 -1.78
CA ASP A 6 -29.41 6.96 -2.85
C ASP A 6 -28.87 5.56 -3.16
N THR A 7 -29.43 4.91 -4.14
CA THR A 7 -28.85 3.72 -4.76
C THR A 7 -27.56 4.16 -5.45
N GLN A 8 -26.47 4.05 -4.74
CA GLN A 8 -25.13 4.34 -5.25
C GLN A 8 -24.81 3.36 -6.36
N VAL A 9 -25.15 3.75 -7.61
CA VAL A 9 -24.81 3.00 -8.82
C VAL A 9 -23.30 2.77 -8.85
N THR A 10 -22.89 1.52 -8.86
CA THR A 10 -21.47 1.15 -8.92
C THR A 10 -20.84 1.64 -10.21
N ARG A 11 -20.07 2.71 -10.15
CA ARG A 11 -19.32 3.26 -11.29
C ARG A 11 -18.22 2.29 -11.73
N ALA A 12 -17.96 2.23 -13.02
CA ALA A 12 -16.85 1.43 -13.58
C ALA A 12 -15.51 2.01 -13.13
N ARG A 13 -14.48 1.16 -12.93
CA ARG A 13 -13.17 1.58 -12.41
C ARG A 13 -12.44 2.60 -13.28
N TYR A 14 -12.54 2.44 -14.60
CA TYR A 14 -11.94 3.40 -15.56
C TYR A 14 -12.52 4.81 -15.44
N GLN A 15 -13.72 4.97 -14.82
CA GLN A 15 -14.33 6.26 -14.52
C GLN A 15 -13.88 6.83 -13.17
N GLN A 16 -13.23 6.03 -12.33
CA GLN A 16 -12.80 6.41 -10.99
C GLN A 16 -11.27 6.57 -10.89
N ILE A 17 -10.52 5.94 -11.79
CA ILE A 17 -9.07 5.95 -11.83
C ILE A 17 -8.63 6.43 -13.22
N SER A 18 -8.09 7.63 -13.27
CA SER A 18 -7.52 8.26 -14.46
C SER A 18 -6.11 8.75 -14.13
N LEU A 19 -5.10 8.07 -14.66
CA LEU A 19 -3.70 8.47 -14.46
C LEU A 19 -3.32 9.74 -15.22
N GLN A 20 -4.20 10.23 -16.09
CA GLN A 20 -4.04 11.52 -16.74
C GLN A 20 -4.37 12.69 -15.80
N ASP A 21 -5.30 12.48 -14.85
CA ASP A 21 -5.72 13.51 -13.91
C ASP A 21 -4.77 13.57 -12.70
N THR A 22 -4.38 12.43 -12.16
CA THR A 22 -3.45 12.32 -11.04
C THR A 22 -2.84 10.91 -10.96
N PRO A 23 -1.57 10.78 -10.55
CA PRO A 23 -0.99 9.48 -10.22
C PRO A 23 -1.29 9.04 -8.77
N TYR A 24 -1.95 9.86 -7.94
CA TYR A 24 -2.14 9.64 -6.52
C TYR A 24 -3.57 9.24 -6.17
N TYR A 25 -3.72 8.14 -5.42
CA TYR A 25 -5.02 7.58 -5.05
C TYR A 25 -5.06 7.12 -3.61
N HIS A 26 -6.14 7.46 -2.89
CA HIS A 26 -6.50 6.87 -1.62
C HIS A 26 -7.38 5.65 -1.85
N CYS A 27 -6.94 4.49 -1.39
CA CYS A 27 -7.65 3.22 -1.54
C CYS A 27 -8.03 2.64 -0.17
N ILE A 28 -9.26 2.12 -0.06
CA ILE A 28 -9.79 1.53 1.17
C ILE A 28 -10.42 0.18 0.86
N SER A 29 -10.13 -0.83 1.67
CA SER A 29 -10.87 -2.10 1.67
C SER A 29 -11.34 -2.43 3.08
N ARG A 30 -12.62 -2.82 3.18
CA ARG A 30 -13.25 -3.19 4.46
C ARG A 30 -13.71 -4.64 4.40
N CYS A 31 -13.49 -5.38 5.48
CA CYS A 31 -14.01 -6.73 5.61
C CYS A 31 -15.51 -6.73 5.98
N VAL A 32 -16.20 -7.83 5.75
CA VAL A 32 -17.61 -7.99 6.14
C VAL A 32 -17.77 -7.92 7.65
N ARG A 33 -18.92 -7.41 8.13
CA ARG A 33 -19.17 -7.02 9.53
C ARG A 33 -18.82 -8.06 10.60
N ARG A 34 -18.82 -9.36 10.28
CA ARG A 34 -18.54 -10.46 11.24
C ARG A 34 -17.14 -11.05 11.07
N ALA A 35 -16.41 -10.65 10.04
CA ALA A 35 -15.04 -11.06 9.85
C ALA A 35 -14.11 -9.94 10.36
N TYR A 36 -13.49 -10.15 11.50
CA TYR A 36 -12.45 -9.24 11.98
C TYR A 36 -11.25 -9.37 11.06
N LEU A 37 -10.82 -8.25 10.50
CA LEU A 37 -9.57 -8.20 9.76
C LEU A 37 -8.41 -8.46 10.72
N CYS A 38 -8.42 -7.72 11.84
CA CYS A 38 -7.37 -7.75 12.86
C CYS A 38 -7.99 -7.42 14.24
N GLY A 39 -7.25 -7.69 15.33
CA GLY A 39 -7.67 -7.38 16.69
C GLY A 39 -8.45 -8.52 17.35
N ASP A 40 -9.05 -8.21 18.48
CA ASP A 40 -9.83 -9.16 19.28
C ASP A 40 -11.23 -9.31 18.71
N ASP A 41 -11.65 -10.55 18.52
CA ASP A 41 -13.04 -10.90 18.19
C ASP A 41 -13.81 -11.18 19.49
N PRO A 42 -14.73 -10.29 19.90
CA PRO A 42 -15.48 -10.47 21.14
C PRO A 42 -16.44 -11.65 21.12
N PHE A 43 -16.77 -12.23 19.94
CA PHE A 43 -17.67 -13.37 19.83
C PHE A 43 -16.93 -14.70 20.00
N THR A 44 -15.74 -14.83 19.44
CA THR A 44 -14.95 -16.06 19.49
C THR A 44 -13.84 -16.00 20.53
N GLY A 45 -13.51 -14.84 21.08
CA GLY A 45 -12.38 -14.61 21.98
C GLY A 45 -11.01 -14.76 21.29
N LYS A 46 -10.97 -14.91 19.96
CA LYS A 46 -9.72 -15.04 19.20
C LYS A 46 -9.13 -13.67 18.91
N ASN A 47 -7.80 -13.58 18.95
CA ASN A 47 -7.05 -12.40 18.49
C ASN A 47 -6.49 -12.63 17.09
N PHE A 48 -6.75 -11.69 16.19
CA PHE A 48 -6.31 -11.71 14.78
C PHE A 48 -5.25 -10.67 14.43
N ASP A 49 -4.53 -10.13 15.41
CA ASP A 49 -3.54 -9.07 15.18
C ASP A 49 -2.38 -9.48 14.27
N HIS A 50 -2.05 -10.76 14.23
CA HIS A 50 -1.05 -11.30 13.31
C HIS A 50 -1.38 -11.06 11.83
N ARG A 51 -2.67 -10.87 11.48
CA ARG A 51 -3.12 -10.54 10.12
C ARG A 51 -2.64 -9.16 9.66
N LYS A 52 -2.38 -8.22 10.59
CA LYS A 52 -1.75 -6.93 10.26
C LYS A 52 -0.41 -7.13 9.59
N GLN A 53 0.39 -8.07 10.10
CA GLN A 53 1.69 -8.42 9.52
C GLN A 53 1.55 -9.03 8.12
N TRP A 54 0.53 -9.84 7.85
CA TRP A 54 0.28 -10.38 6.51
C TRP A 54 0.02 -9.26 5.51
N LEU A 55 -0.84 -8.31 5.87
CA LEU A 55 -1.16 -7.15 5.04
C LEU A 55 0.09 -6.34 4.71
N VAL A 56 0.84 -5.91 5.73
CA VAL A 56 2.06 -5.11 5.53
C VAL A 56 3.09 -5.86 4.69
N THR A 57 3.31 -7.15 4.97
CA THR A 57 4.22 -7.98 4.19
C THR A 57 3.78 -8.06 2.73
N ARG A 58 2.47 -8.30 2.49
CA ARG A 58 1.95 -8.39 1.13
C ARG A 58 1.98 -7.07 0.39
N ILE A 59 1.65 -5.95 1.04
CA ILE A 59 1.76 -4.61 0.47
C ILE A 59 3.20 -4.36 -0.02
N LYS A 60 4.20 -4.65 0.80
CA LYS A 60 5.61 -4.47 0.44
C LYS A 60 6.07 -5.38 -0.69
N GLN A 61 5.65 -6.65 -0.69
CA GLN A 61 5.92 -7.57 -1.77
C GLN A 61 5.34 -7.08 -3.11
N LEU A 62 4.10 -6.57 -3.09
CA LEU A 62 3.46 -6.04 -4.28
C LEU A 62 4.13 -4.75 -4.75
N ALA A 63 4.43 -3.81 -3.85
CA ALA A 63 5.14 -2.57 -4.19
C ALA A 63 6.54 -2.83 -4.81
N ALA A 64 7.20 -3.93 -4.44
CA ALA A 64 8.46 -4.34 -5.05
C ALA A 64 8.30 -4.83 -6.50
N GLN A 65 7.14 -5.33 -6.89
CA GLN A 65 6.89 -5.87 -8.24
C GLN A 65 6.16 -4.88 -9.14
N PHE A 66 5.14 -4.20 -8.61
CA PHE A 66 4.39 -3.20 -9.34
C PHE A 66 5.17 -1.89 -9.49
N SER A 67 4.78 -1.07 -10.45
CA SER A 67 5.21 0.33 -10.53
C SER A 67 4.27 1.22 -9.72
N VAL A 68 4.03 0.80 -8.46
CA VAL A 68 3.16 1.46 -7.49
C VAL A 68 3.94 1.66 -6.21
N GLU A 69 4.02 2.88 -5.77
CA GLU A 69 4.71 3.27 -4.54
C GLU A 69 3.70 3.55 -3.42
N ILE A 70 4.09 3.29 -2.20
CA ILE A 70 3.25 3.50 -1.02
C ILE A 70 3.59 4.86 -0.41
N CYS A 71 2.64 5.79 -0.44
CA CYS A 71 2.79 7.11 0.19
C CYS A 71 2.45 7.06 1.68
N ALA A 72 1.32 6.43 2.02
CA ALA A 72 0.93 6.19 3.40
C ALA A 72 0.09 4.90 3.51
N TYR A 73 0.06 4.30 4.71
CA TYR A 73 -0.84 3.20 5.01
C TYR A 73 -1.18 3.14 6.50
N ALA A 74 -2.38 2.61 6.81
CA ALA A 74 -2.80 2.26 8.15
C ALA A 74 -3.67 1.01 8.11
N ILE A 75 -3.36 0.03 8.98
CA ILE A 75 -4.14 -1.20 9.13
C ILE A 75 -5.00 -1.09 10.37
N MET A 76 -6.32 -1.01 10.16
CA MET A 76 -7.33 -0.89 11.20
C MET A 76 -7.93 -2.26 11.55
N SER A 77 -8.77 -2.32 12.58
CA SER A 77 -9.40 -3.59 13.04
C SER A 77 -10.27 -4.27 11.98
N ASN A 78 -10.97 -3.52 11.12
CA ASN A 78 -11.90 -4.07 10.13
C ASN A 78 -11.70 -3.54 8.71
N HIS A 79 -10.72 -2.68 8.48
CA HIS A 79 -10.38 -2.13 7.17
C HIS A 79 -8.92 -1.67 7.15
N TYR A 80 -8.45 -1.31 5.97
CA TYR A 80 -7.15 -0.67 5.84
C TYR A 80 -7.22 0.48 4.82
N HIS A 81 -6.31 1.43 5.00
CA HIS A 81 -6.10 2.57 4.11
C HIS A 81 -4.76 2.44 3.42
N LEU A 82 -4.72 2.79 2.13
CA LEU A 82 -3.50 2.95 1.35
C LEU A 82 -3.55 4.26 0.58
N VAL A 83 -2.51 5.06 0.66
CA VAL A 83 -2.26 6.17 -0.27
C VAL A 83 -1.18 5.70 -1.22
N LEU A 84 -1.53 5.61 -2.51
CA LEU A 84 -0.71 5.03 -3.56
C LEU A 84 -0.29 6.09 -4.58
N HIS A 85 0.92 5.96 -5.10
CA HIS A 85 1.41 6.67 -6.26
C HIS A 85 1.70 5.68 -7.38
N VAL A 86 1.21 5.92 -8.58
CA VAL A 86 1.51 5.12 -9.78
C VAL A 86 2.61 5.80 -10.57
N ASP A 87 3.76 5.18 -10.63
CA ASP A 87 4.89 5.66 -11.41
C ASP A 87 4.84 5.06 -12.83
N THR A 88 4.15 5.78 -13.71
CA THR A 88 3.97 5.34 -15.11
C THR A 88 5.28 5.38 -15.90
N GLU A 89 6.14 6.37 -15.65
CA GLU A 89 7.43 6.49 -16.33
C GLU A 89 8.33 5.30 -16.03
N LYS A 90 8.39 4.91 -14.76
CA LYS A 90 9.11 3.70 -14.34
C LYS A 90 8.58 2.44 -15.01
N ALA A 91 7.24 2.28 -15.12
CA ALA A 91 6.65 1.11 -15.78
C ALA A 91 6.99 1.08 -17.28
N LEU A 92 6.99 2.23 -17.94
CA LEU A 92 7.35 2.35 -19.35
C LEU A 92 8.84 2.11 -19.59
N ALA A 93 9.69 2.46 -18.62
CA ALA A 93 11.15 2.23 -18.67
C ALA A 93 11.56 0.77 -18.42
N PHE A 94 10.68 -0.10 -17.90
CA PHE A 94 11.03 -1.51 -17.73
C PHE A 94 11.34 -2.17 -19.08
N SER A 95 12.42 -2.93 -19.15
CA SER A 95 12.67 -3.82 -20.28
C SER A 95 11.61 -4.94 -20.32
N ASP A 96 11.46 -5.57 -21.48
CA ASP A 96 10.54 -6.70 -21.63
C ASP A 96 10.88 -7.85 -20.68
N GLU A 97 12.15 -8.11 -20.46
CA GLU A 97 12.64 -9.12 -19.51
C GLU A 97 12.28 -8.75 -18.06
N GLU A 98 12.39 -7.48 -17.70
CA GLU A 98 12.00 -7.01 -16.36
C GLU A 98 10.49 -7.13 -16.15
N VAL A 99 9.67 -6.83 -17.16
CA VAL A 99 8.21 -7.03 -17.12
C VAL A 99 7.87 -8.51 -16.91
N ILE A 100 8.51 -9.41 -17.66
CA ILE A 100 8.31 -10.86 -17.54
C ILE A 100 8.70 -11.31 -16.14
N LYS A 101 9.87 -10.94 -15.66
CA LYS A 101 10.39 -11.29 -14.33
C LYS A 101 9.43 -10.85 -13.21
N ARG A 102 8.98 -9.59 -13.24
CA ARG A 102 8.06 -9.03 -12.25
C ARG A 102 6.71 -9.74 -12.26
N TRP A 103 6.14 -9.93 -13.45
CA TRP A 103 4.85 -10.58 -13.59
C TRP A 103 4.89 -12.05 -13.20
N THR A 104 5.91 -12.80 -13.59
CA THR A 104 6.05 -14.22 -13.23
C THR A 104 6.38 -14.43 -11.75
N ALA A 105 7.02 -13.47 -11.08
CA ALA A 105 7.17 -13.48 -9.62
C ALA A 105 5.82 -13.39 -8.89
N LEU A 106 4.84 -12.67 -9.45
CA LEU A 106 3.48 -12.60 -8.92
C LEU A 106 2.62 -13.81 -9.31
N PHE A 107 2.82 -14.31 -10.52
CA PHE A 107 2.02 -15.37 -11.15
C PHE A 107 2.93 -16.43 -11.80
N PRO A 108 3.54 -17.33 -11.01
CA PRO A 108 4.55 -18.28 -11.50
C PRO A 108 4.08 -19.16 -12.68
N ARG A 109 2.79 -19.52 -12.71
CA ARG A 109 2.23 -20.32 -13.82
C ARG A 109 2.37 -19.65 -15.19
N ASN A 110 2.49 -18.34 -15.25
CA ASN A 110 2.71 -17.62 -16.51
C ASN A 110 4.12 -17.80 -17.08
N GLY A 111 5.07 -18.30 -16.28
CA GLY A 111 6.40 -18.68 -16.76
C GLY A 111 6.34 -19.75 -17.86
N ILE A 112 5.47 -20.76 -17.72
CA ILE A 112 5.26 -21.82 -18.70
C ILE A 112 4.79 -21.24 -20.05
N LEU A 113 3.87 -20.26 -20.02
CA LEU A 113 3.40 -19.59 -21.23
C LEU A 113 4.55 -18.88 -21.96
N ILE A 114 5.39 -18.15 -21.22
CA ILE A 114 6.54 -17.46 -21.80
C ILE A 114 7.53 -18.42 -22.41
N GLU A 115 7.85 -19.49 -21.72
CA GLU A 115 8.74 -20.53 -22.21
C GLU A 115 8.22 -21.18 -23.50
N THR A 116 6.93 -21.51 -23.54
CA THR A 116 6.27 -22.04 -24.73
C THR A 116 6.34 -21.07 -25.91
N LEU A 117 6.08 -19.78 -25.67
CA LEU A 117 6.16 -18.76 -26.72
C LEU A 117 7.60 -18.56 -27.21
N ARG A 118 8.60 -18.58 -26.29
CA ARG A 118 10.02 -18.45 -26.62
C ARG A 118 10.52 -19.61 -27.47
N ASN A 119 10.10 -20.84 -27.15
CA ASN A 119 10.48 -22.04 -27.92
C ASN A 119 9.91 -22.00 -29.36
N ASN A 120 8.85 -21.24 -29.60
CA ASN A 120 8.19 -21.09 -30.90
C ASN A 120 8.47 -19.74 -31.60
N LEU A 121 9.48 -18.97 -31.17
CA LEU A 121 9.78 -17.63 -31.71
C LEU A 121 10.09 -17.58 -33.20
N LYS A 122 10.35 -18.71 -33.84
CA LYS A 122 10.53 -18.81 -35.30
C LYS A 122 9.27 -18.39 -36.08
N THR A 123 8.11 -18.42 -35.46
CA THR A 123 6.85 -18.04 -36.08
C THR A 123 6.49 -16.56 -35.74
N LYS A 124 6.10 -15.80 -36.77
CA LYS A 124 5.62 -14.42 -36.60
C LYS A 124 4.42 -14.34 -35.63
N THR A 125 3.62 -15.39 -35.57
CA THR A 125 2.47 -15.49 -34.67
C THR A 125 2.90 -15.54 -33.20
N ALA A 126 3.86 -16.39 -32.84
CA ALA A 126 4.38 -16.50 -31.48
C ALA A 126 5.05 -15.19 -31.03
N GLN A 127 5.82 -14.56 -31.93
CA GLN A 127 6.41 -13.25 -31.66
C GLN A 127 5.34 -12.18 -31.35
N ARG A 128 4.27 -12.10 -32.13
CA ARG A 128 3.16 -11.16 -31.89
C ARG A 128 2.44 -11.46 -30.58
N GLN A 129 2.21 -12.71 -30.25
CA GLN A 129 1.59 -13.13 -28.99
C GLN A 129 2.44 -12.75 -27.79
N LEU A 130 3.76 -13.00 -27.87
CA LEU A 130 4.70 -12.62 -26.80
C LEU A 130 4.68 -11.10 -26.55
N ASN A 131 4.83 -10.30 -27.62
CA ASN A 131 4.83 -8.84 -27.52
C ASN A 131 3.51 -8.30 -26.93
N ARG A 132 2.36 -8.87 -27.39
CA ARG A 132 1.04 -8.51 -26.85
C ARG A 132 0.92 -8.85 -25.36
N GLN A 133 1.45 -10.00 -24.96
CA GLN A 133 1.41 -10.44 -23.56
C GLN A 133 2.27 -9.57 -22.66
N ILE A 134 3.48 -9.20 -23.10
CA ILE A 134 4.38 -8.31 -22.36
C ILE A 134 3.74 -6.93 -22.21
N LYS A 135 3.17 -6.38 -23.29
CA LYS A 135 2.44 -5.10 -23.25
C LYS A 135 1.32 -5.12 -22.21
N LEU A 136 0.49 -6.17 -22.23
CA LEU A 136 -0.61 -6.35 -21.29
C LEU A 136 -0.10 -6.43 -19.84
N TRP A 137 1.03 -7.12 -19.58
CA TRP A 137 1.59 -7.23 -18.24
C TRP A 137 2.20 -5.91 -17.77
N ARG A 138 2.83 -5.14 -18.66
CA ARG A 138 3.33 -3.80 -18.37
C ARG A 138 2.20 -2.89 -17.92
N GLU A 139 1.09 -2.87 -18.66
CA GLU A 139 -0.12 -2.12 -18.29
C GLU A 139 -0.66 -2.54 -16.92
N ARG A 140 -0.70 -3.84 -16.63
CA ARG A 140 -1.17 -4.35 -15.34
C ARG A 140 -0.24 -4.03 -14.17
N LEU A 141 1.08 -3.92 -14.40
CA LEU A 141 2.04 -3.57 -13.36
C LEU A 141 1.92 -2.10 -12.90
N MET A 142 1.22 -1.25 -13.64
CA MET A 142 0.90 0.13 -13.25
C MET A 142 -0.60 0.34 -12.98
N ASP A 143 -1.37 -0.73 -12.84
CA ASP A 143 -2.81 -0.66 -12.59
C ASP A 143 -3.13 -0.90 -11.11
N ILE A 144 -3.70 0.12 -10.46
CA ILE A 144 -4.14 0.07 -9.06
C ILE A 144 -5.14 -1.06 -8.83
N SER A 145 -6.03 -1.35 -9.80
CA SER A 145 -7.02 -2.43 -9.66
C SER A 145 -6.36 -3.80 -9.59
N TRP A 146 -5.28 -4.02 -10.35
CA TRP A 146 -4.49 -5.24 -10.28
C TRP A 146 -3.70 -5.33 -8.97
N PHE A 147 -3.10 -4.25 -8.51
CA PHE A 147 -2.42 -4.18 -7.22
C PHE A 147 -3.38 -4.56 -6.08
N MET A 148 -4.53 -3.88 -6.00
CA MET A 148 -5.55 -4.09 -4.96
C MET A 148 -6.18 -5.49 -5.05
N ARG A 149 -6.39 -6.02 -6.27
CA ARG A 149 -6.83 -7.40 -6.46
C ARG A 149 -5.84 -8.39 -5.88
N CYS A 150 -4.54 -8.26 -6.21
CA CYS A 150 -3.50 -9.15 -5.71
C CYS A 150 -3.37 -9.10 -4.18
N LEU A 151 -3.57 -7.92 -3.58
CA LEU A 151 -3.57 -7.75 -2.13
C LEU A 151 -4.80 -8.41 -1.51
N ASN A 152 -5.98 -8.01 -1.92
CA ASN A 152 -7.25 -8.43 -1.32
C ASN A 152 -7.50 -9.93 -1.48
N GLU A 153 -7.21 -10.49 -2.66
CA GLU A 153 -7.38 -11.93 -2.91
C GLU A 153 -6.42 -12.77 -2.06
N SER A 154 -5.17 -12.34 -1.90
CA SER A 154 -4.19 -13.03 -1.07
C SER A 154 -4.63 -13.08 0.39
N VAL A 155 -5.03 -11.93 0.95
CA VAL A 155 -5.45 -11.82 2.35
C VAL A 155 -6.75 -12.60 2.59
N ALA A 156 -7.74 -12.46 1.71
CA ALA A 156 -9.01 -13.17 1.84
C ALA A 156 -8.83 -14.71 1.83
N ARG A 157 -7.99 -15.23 0.91
CA ARG A 157 -7.70 -16.66 0.86
C ARG A 157 -6.99 -17.17 2.10
N GLN A 158 -6.10 -16.37 2.67
CA GLN A 158 -5.35 -16.73 3.88
C GLN A 158 -6.26 -16.70 5.11
N ALA A 159 -7.07 -15.64 5.26
CA ALA A 159 -8.04 -15.51 6.34
C ALA A 159 -9.12 -16.62 6.29
N ASN A 160 -9.70 -16.88 5.11
CA ASN A 160 -10.69 -17.95 4.96
C ASN A 160 -10.13 -19.33 5.31
N ARG A 161 -8.86 -19.59 4.99
CA ARG A 161 -8.22 -20.87 5.39
C ARG A 161 -7.98 -20.94 6.89
N GLU A 162 -7.60 -19.85 7.52
CA GLU A 162 -7.41 -19.78 8.97
C GLU A 162 -8.74 -19.94 9.73
N ASP A 163 -9.80 -19.32 9.20
CA ASP A 163 -11.13 -19.33 9.79
C ASP A 163 -11.93 -20.61 9.43
N ASP A 164 -11.33 -21.52 8.64
CA ASP A 164 -11.98 -22.71 8.07
C ASP A 164 -13.34 -22.40 7.44
N CYS A 165 -13.39 -21.33 6.66
CA CYS A 165 -14.61 -20.86 6.03
C CYS A 165 -14.43 -20.60 4.53
N THR A 166 -15.56 -20.52 3.84
CA THR A 166 -15.65 -20.12 2.45
C THR A 166 -16.54 -18.90 2.31
N GLY A 167 -16.36 -18.14 1.24
CA GLY A 167 -17.22 -17.00 0.95
C GLY A 167 -16.52 -15.66 0.92
N ARG A 168 -17.33 -14.61 1.02
CA ARG A 168 -16.86 -13.24 0.86
C ARG A 168 -16.18 -12.75 2.15
N PHE A 169 -14.90 -12.42 2.06
CA PHE A 169 -14.14 -11.79 3.14
C PHE A 169 -14.26 -10.26 3.12
N TRP A 170 -14.19 -9.65 1.94
CA TRP A 170 -14.32 -8.21 1.75
C TRP A 170 -15.77 -7.80 1.49
N GLU A 171 -16.20 -6.67 2.06
CA GLU A 171 -17.56 -6.11 1.91
C GLU A 171 -17.91 -5.85 0.44
N GLY A 172 -16.92 -5.48 -0.36
CA GLY A 172 -17.06 -5.23 -1.78
C GLY A 172 -15.74 -5.02 -2.49
N ARG A 173 -15.78 -4.38 -3.65
CA ARG A 173 -14.57 -3.87 -4.29
C ARG A 173 -13.99 -2.75 -3.44
N PHE A 174 -12.67 -2.60 -3.45
CA PHE A 174 -12.01 -1.47 -2.76
C PHE A 174 -12.61 -0.12 -3.22
N LYS A 175 -12.67 0.85 -2.35
CA LYS A 175 -13.02 2.24 -2.68
C LYS A 175 -11.75 2.97 -3.10
N SER A 176 -11.85 3.88 -4.07
CA SER A 176 -10.73 4.72 -4.52
C SER A 176 -11.17 6.16 -4.64
N GLN A 177 -10.30 7.07 -4.22
CA GLN A 177 -10.47 8.51 -4.35
C GLN A 177 -9.20 9.09 -4.96
N ALA A 178 -9.33 9.86 -6.03
CA ALA A 178 -8.24 10.60 -6.64
C ALA A 178 -7.79 11.75 -5.72
N LEU A 179 -6.49 11.97 -5.62
CA LEU A 179 -5.87 13.08 -4.89
C LEU A 179 -5.28 14.02 -5.95
N LEU A 180 -5.97 15.13 -6.22
CA LEU A 180 -5.73 15.94 -7.41
C LEU A 180 -4.63 16.99 -7.25
N ASP A 181 -4.24 17.28 -6.01
CA ASP A 181 -3.19 18.25 -5.71
C ASP A 181 -2.36 17.84 -4.48
N GLU A 182 -1.28 18.56 -4.25
CA GLU A 182 -0.35 18.29 -3.14
C GLU A 182 -1.01 18.43 -1.78
N LYS A 183 -1.93 19.40 -1.63
CA LYS A 183 -2.65 19.63 -0.37
C LYS A 183 -3.58 18.45 -0.07
N ALA A 184 -4.32 17.96 -1.05
CA ALA A 184 -5.15 16.76 -0.92
C ALA A 184 -4.31 15.54 -0.56
N LEU A 185 -3.15 15.37 -1.20
CA LEU A 185 -2.22 14.28 -0.93
C LEU A 185 -1.72 14.33 0.52
N ILE A 186 -1.14 15.45 0.97
CA ILE A 186 -0.57 15.60 2.31
C ILE A 186 -1.67 15.45 3.37
N THR A 187 -2.83 16.08 3.16
CA THR A 187 -3.98 15.96 4.08
C THR A 187 -4.47 14.52 4.20
N CYS A 188 -4.55 13.81 3.08
CA CYS A 188 -4.96 12.41 3.07
C CYS A 188 -3.92 11.50 3.74
N MET A 189 -2.63 11.72 3.52
CA MET A 189 -1.56 10.99 4.21
C MET A 189 -1.64 11.21 5.72
N ALA A 190 -1.79 12.47 6.18
CA ALA A 190 -1.95 12.80 7.60
C ALA A 190 -3.20 12.14 8.19
N TYR A 191 -4.34 12.19 7.48
CA TYR A 191 -5.57 11.49 7.89
C TYR A 191 -5.32 9.98 8.08
N VAL A 192 -4.62 9.33 7.14
CA VAL A 192 -4.33 7.89 7.20
C VAL A 192 -3.40 7.57 8.37
N ASP A 193 -2.33 8.33 8.55
CA ASP A 193 -1.35 8.11 9.63
C ASP A 193 -1.92 8.37 11.02
N LEU A 194 -2.87 9.32 11.16
CA LEU A 194 -3.55 9.64 12.41
C LEU A 194 -4.78 8.76 12.70
N ASN A 195 -5.22 7.94 11.75
CA ASN A 195 -6.45 7.16 11.88
C ASN A 195 -6.46 6.24 13.10
N PRO A 196 -5.40 5.46 13.41
CA PRO A 196 -5.37 4.62 14.60
C PRO A 196 -5.45 5.42 15.91
N LEU A 197 -4.80 6.59 15.99
CA LEU A 197 -4.84 7.47 17.16
C LEU A 197 -6.27 7.99 17.37
N ARG A 198 -6.91 8.50 16.31
CA ARG A 198 -8.29 8.99 16.35
C ARG A 198 -9.32 7.91 16.66
N ALA A 199 -9.02 6.66 16.29
CA ALA A 199 -9.84 5.49 16.62
C ALA A 199 -9.56 4.92 18.02
N GLY A 200 -8.69 5.54 18.83
CA GLY A 200 -8.33 5.05 20.15
C GLY A 200 -7.57 3.73 20.17
N MET A 201 -6.99 3.34 19.03
CA MET A 201 -6.20 2.09 18.91
C MET A 201 -4.77 2.24 19.44
N CYS A 202 -4.30 3.46 19.61
CA CYS A 202 -2.99 3.80 20.18
C CYS A 202 -3.04 5.16 20.87
N GLU A 203 -2.09 5.42 21.76
CA GLU A 203 -2.02 6.66 22.55
C GLU A 203 -1.11 7.72 21.91
N SER A 204 -0.26 7.32 20.95
CA SER A 204 0.72 8.21 20.33
C SER A 204 1.14 7.69 18.96
N LEU A 205 1.77 8.53 18.13
CA LEU A 205 2.26 8.18 16.80
C LEU A 205 3.34 7.07 16.84
N ASP A 206 4.17 7.06 17.86
CA ASP A 206 5.21 6.05 18.00
C ASP A 206 4.66 4.68 18.47
N SER A 207 3.48 4.66 19.07
CA SER A 207 2.75 3.44 19.42
C SER A 207 1.75 2.98 18.35
N SER A 208 1.63 3.73 17.26
CA SER A 208 0.73 3.43 16.13
C SER A 208 1.27 2.30 15.25
N ASP A 209 1.16 1.06 15.73
CA ASP A 209 1.68 -0.12 15.04
C ASP A 209 0.99 -0.33 13.67
N PHE A 210 1.76 -0.84 12.70
CA PHE A 210 1.30 -1.13 11.34
C PHE A 210 0.78 0.09 10.57
N THR A 211 1.48 1.21 10.72
CA THR A 211 1.26 2.45 9.97
C THR A 211 2.53 2.92 9.27
N SER A 212 2.35 3.72 8.23
CA SER A 212 3.48 4.37 7.54
C SER A 212 4.21 5.34 8.43
N ILE A 213 3.54 6.04 9.34
CA ILE A 213 4.20 6.97 10.25
C ILE A 213 5.14 6.25 11.21
N GLN A 214 4.72 5.15 11.82
CA GLN A 214 5.62 4.37 12.67
C GLN A 214 6.84 3.86 11.90
N GLU A 215 6.64 3.36 10.66
CA GLU A 215 7.74 2.93 9.80
C GLU A 215 8.73 4.08 9.52
N ARG A 216 8.23 5.29 9.22
CA ARG A 216 9.05 6.49 9.00
C ARG A 216 9.81 6.90 10.26
N LEU A 217 9.15 6.87 11.41
CA LEU A 217 9.78 7.17 12.70
C LEU A 217 10.91 6.17 13.04
N ILE A 218 10.70 4.87 12.81
CA ILE A 218 11.72 3.83 13.00
C ILE A 218 12.93 4.06 12.08
N ILE A 219 12.68 4.37 10.79
CA ILE A 219 13.75 4.64 9.84
C ILE A 219 14.52 5.91 10.24
N HIS A 220 13.81 6.95 10.64
CA HIS A 220 14.41 8.18 11.14
C HIS A 220 15.27 7.93 12.37
N ALA A 221 14.75 7.21 13.36
CA ALA A 221 15.49 6.85 14.55
C ALA A 221 16.79 6.05 14.25
N LYS A 222 16.74 5.13 13.28
CA LYS A 222 17.92 4.40 12.80
C LYS A 222 18.96 5.31 12.14
N LYS A 223 18.53 6.29 11.33
CA LYS A 223 19.42 7.29 10.70
C LYS A 223 20.06 8.21 11.73
N VAL A 224 19.29 8.70 12.69
CA VAL A 224 19.77 9.59 13.77
C VAL A 224 20.77 8.88 14.68
N LYS A 225 20.54 7.60 15.01
CA LYS A 225 21.50 6.78 15.78
C LYS A 225 22.88 6.67 15.09
N LYS A 226 22.92 6.76 13.76
CA LYS A 226 24.17 6.78 12.98
C LYS A 226 24.85 8.15 12.94
N ARG A 227 24.12 9.25 13.19
CA ARG A 227 24.60 10.64 12.99
C ARG A 227 24.72 11.48 14.27
N SER A 228 24.85 10.94 15.46
CA SER A 228 24.98 11.70 16.72
C SER A 228 23.73 12.52 17.16
N TYR A 229 23.30 12.25 18.34
CA TYR A 229 22.04 12.57 19.01
C TYR A 229 21.69 14.04 19.31
N ARG A 230 22.35 15.05 18.73
CA ARG A 230 22.27 16.42 19.27
C ARG A 230 21.16 17.32 18.71
N GLN A 231 20.34 16.94 17.73
CA GLN A 231 19.50 17.93 17.04
C GLN A 231 17.99 17.64 16.86
N HIS A 232 17.39 16.58 17.35
CA HIS A 232 15.95 16.35 17.12
C HIS A 232 15.12 16.23 18.39
N ARG A 233 14.16 17.16 18.55
CA ARG A 233 13.15 17.25 19.61
C ARG A 233 12.13 16.11 19.58
N LEU A 234 11.86 15.54 18.39
CA LEU A 234 10.80 14.56 18.10
C LEU A 234 11.00 13.15 18.67
N LEU A 235 12.22 12.76 18.97
CA LEU A 235 12.51 11.44 19.53
C LEU A 235 13.49 11.55 20.70
N THR A 236 13.00 11.29 21.90
CA THR A 236 13.89 11.08 23.02
C THR A 236 14.70 9.80 22.81
N ARG A 237 15.90 9.71 23.45
CA ARG A 237 16.75 8.52 23.39
C ARG A 237 16.04 7.24 23.85
N ARG A 238 15.01 7.37 24.68
CA ARG A 238 14.19 6.29 25.22
C ARG A 238 13.17 5.81 24.20
N SER A 239 12.45 6.72 23.53
CA SER A 239 11.49 6.43 22.48
C SER A 239 12.14 5.80 21.26
N ALA A 240 13.33 6.27 20.83
CA ALA A 240 14.08 5.68 19.72
C ALA A 240 14.51 4.23 20.00
N LYS A 241 14.92 3.89 21.21
CA LYS A 241 15.24 2.50 21.59
C LYS A 241 14.03 1.60 21.59
N HIS A 242 12.90 2.10 22.08
CA HIS A 242 11.65 1.37 22.15
C HIS A 242 11.09 1.07 20.75
N LEU A 243 11.08 2.06 19.86
CA LEU A 243 10.65 1.90 18.45
C LEU A 243 11.48 0.88 17.68
N ILE A 244 12.81 0.90 17.85
CA ILE A 244 13.71 -0.02 17.12
C ILE A 244 13.51 -1.47 17.58
N GLY A 245 13.09 -1.69 18.84
CA GLY A 245 12.85 -3.03 19.40
C GLY A 245 11.47 -3.63 19.04
N ARG A 246 10.49 -2.81 18.66
CA ARG A 246 9.09 -3.24 18.47
C ARG A 246 8.80 -3.99 17.18
N GLN A 247 9.56 -3.74 16.11
CA GLN A 247 9.36 -4.46 14.84
C GLN A 247 10.60 -5.24 14.42
N PRO A 248 10.47 -6.57 14.21
CA PRO A 248 11.57 -7.35 13.67
C PRO A 248 11.82 -6.90 12.22
N SER A 249 12.99 -6.33 12.00
CA SER A 249 13.64 -6.10 10.72
C SER A 249 12.81 -5.46 9.59
N ILE A 250 12.48 -4.17 9.72
CA ILE A 250 12.31 -3.35 8.51
C ILE A 250 13.72 -3.22 7.89
N LYS A 251 14.08 -4.19 7.06
CA LYS A 251 15.37 -4.20 6.36
C LYS A 251 15.41 -3.14 5.27
N GLN A 252 14.29 -2.89 4.62
CA GLN A 252 14.13 -1.92 3.55
C GLN A 252 12.70 -1.38 3.54
N SER A 253 12.54 -0.06 3.48
CA SER A 253 11.24 0.59 3.32
C SER A 253 10.88 0.66 1.84
N ASN A 254 9.64 0.32 1.52
CA ASN A 254 9.05 0.50 0.19
C ASN A 254 8.15 1.75 0.17
N LEU A 255 8.24 2.61 1.18
CA LEU A 255 7.52 3.87 1.20
C LEU A 255 8.17 4.85 0.21
N LYS A 256 7.32 5.60 -0.50
CA LYS A 256 7.77 6.72 -1.32
C LYS A 256 8.53 7.70 -0.46
N SER A 257 9.70 8.11 -0.91
CA SER A 257 10.58 9.05 -0.19
C SER A 257 9.91 10.39 -0.03
N MET A 258 10.12 11.04 1.12
CA MET A 258 9.76 12.44 1.30
C MET A 258 10.81 13.34 0.65
N GLY A 259 10.37 14.49 0.12
CA GLY A 259 11.24 15.46 -0.52
C GLY A 259 12.24 16.10 0.45
N GLU A 260 13.27 16.71 -0.10
CA GLU A 260 14.12 17.65 0.60
C GLU A 260 13.63 19.07 0.28
N LEU A 261 14.03 20.07 1.09
CA LEU A 261 13.50 21.45 1.05
C LEU A 261 13.56 22.15 -0.33
N GLN A 262 14.21 21.58 -1.35
CA GLN A 262 14.40 22.19 -2.66
C GLN A 262 14.18 21.24 -3.86
N ASP A 263 13.82 19.97 -3.63
CA ASP A 263 13.68 18.99 -4.71
C ASP A 263 12.34 18.25 -4.65
N PHE A 264 11.31 18.88 -5.18
CA PHE A 264 10.02 18.25 -5.44
C PHE A 264 10.00 17.62 -6.85
N SER A 265 11.09 16.94 -7.22
CA SER A 265 11.05 16.07 -8.39
C SER A 265 9.94 15.03 -8.21
N GLY A 266 9.26 14.60 -9.27
CA GLY A 266 8.18 13.62 -9.21
C GLY A 266 8.57 12.28 -8.54
N SER A 267 9.87 12.07 -8.25
CA SER A 267 10.42 10.92 -7.55
C SER A 267 10.15 10.93 -6.03
N THR A 268 9.83 12.09 -5.43
CA THR A 268 9.60 12.26 -3.99
C THR A 268 8.22 12.81 -3.69
N LEU A 269 7.79 12.71 -2.41
CA LEU A 269 6.58 13.38 -1.92
C LEU A 269 6.83 14.89 -1.80
N PRO A 270 5.82 15.74 -2.02
CA PRO A 270 5.95 17.19 -1.99
C PRO A 270 5.97 17.76 -0.56
N VAL A 271 6.65 17.09 0.36
CA VAL A 271 6.77 17.50 1.77
C VAL A 271 8.06 16.94 2.36
N THR A 272 8.75 17.73 3.16
CA THR A 272 9.91 17.23 3.89
C THR A 272 9.48 16.33 5.07
N GLN A 273 10.35 15.43 5.48
CA GLN A 273 10.07 14.56 6.62
C GLN A 273 9.84 15.37 7.90
N HIS A 274 10.57 16.44 8.10
CA HIS A 274 10.45 17.32 9.27
C HIS A 274 9.09 18.02 9.29
N SER A 275 8.74 18.72 8.22
CA SER A 275 7.46 19.43 8.11
C SER A 275 6.25 18.50 8.21
N TYR A 276 6.37 17.28 7.70
CA TYR A 276 5.32 16.28 7.84
C TYR A 276 5.14 15.82 9.28
N PHE A 277 6.23 15.61 10.01
CA PHE A 277 6.15 15.24 11.43
C PHE A 277 5.57 16.38 12.28
N GLU A 278 5.98 17.64 12.04
CA GLU A 278 5.41 18.81 12.71
C GLU A 278 3.90 18.94 12.44
N LEU A 279 3.48 18.71 11.19
CA LEU A 279 2.06 18.70 10.83
C LEU A 279 1.27 17.65 11.65
N LEU A 280 1.78 16.43 11.77
CA LEU A 280 1.12 15.38 12.52
C LEU A 280 1.06 15.70 14.01
N GLU A 281 2.14 16.20 14.61
CA GLU A 281 2.18 16.60 16.03
C GLU A 281 1.22 17.76 16.35
N SER A 282 1.09 18.73 15.45
CA SER A 282 0.16 19.85 15.64
C SER A 282 -1.31 19.45 15.48
N THR A 283 -1.58 18.27 14.95
CA THR A 283 -2.93 17.76 14.65
C THR A 283 -3.37 16.70 15.67
N CYS A 284 -2.44 16.17 16.49
CA CYS A 284 -2.72 15.31 17.64
C CYS A 284 -3.21 16.11 18.82
#